data_2517ddd1596fe244625541cab4663259
#
_entry.id   2517ddd1596fe244625541cab4663259
#
_cell.length_a   1.000
_cell.length_b   1.000
_cell.length_c   1.000
_cell.angle_alpha   90.00
_cell.angle_beta   90.00
_cell.angle_gamma   90.00
#
_symmetry.space_group_name_H-M   'P 1'
#
loop_
_entity.id
_entity.type
_entity.pdbx_description
1 polymer ?
#
loop_
_entity_poly.entity_id
_entity_poly.type
_entity_poly.pdbx_seq_one_letter_code
_entity_poly.pdbx_strand_id
1 'polypeptide(L)'
;MKVIFLDFDGVITIPPKWYINANKIKWIKKIIDETDAKIVVSSSWRRENVKETINDMIGKTKRCPRNKMLYWLVDNIYDVTSWFSDKKYNGTGRGGEIQTWLDKHPEVDNYVIIDDDGDMLDSQLYHFVQTNYEDGITETEAIRAIKVLNKQFFQNSMALNFELRFEYLKKCHCLPGKYDDIQKYNDLCKDMNNRYED
;
A
#
# COMPACT_ATOMS: atom_id res chain seq x y z
N MET A 1 5.37 15.73 0.13
CA MET A 1 4.43 15.06 1.09
C MET A 1 4.57 13.55 0.97
N LYS A 2 4.63 12.81 2.11
CA LYS A 2 4.61 11.34 2.11
C LYS A 2 3.18 10.82 2.21
N VAL A 3 2.89 9.68 1.56
CA VAL A 3 1.54 9.09 1.49
C VAL A 3 1.53 7.59 1.76
N ILE A 4 0.51 7.12 2.49
CA ILE A 4 0.17 5.71 2.64
C ILE A 4 -1.10 5.46 1.82
N PHE A 5 -1.03 4.66 0.75
CA PHE A 5 -2.21 4.08 0.12
C PHE A 5 -2.61 2.86 0.93
N LEU A 6 -3.79 2.94 1.55
CA LEU A 6 -4.22 1.96 2.54
C LEU A 6 -5.44 1.19 2.06
N ASP A 7 -5.30 -0.14 1.90
CA ASP A 7 -6.45 -1.03 1.84
C ASP A 7 -6.94 -1.39 3.26
N PHE A 8 -8.14 -1.91 3.35
CA PHE A 8 -8.75 -2.27 4.64
C PHE A 8 -8.89 -3.76 4.83
N ASP A 9 -9.49 -4.46 3.85
CA ASP A 9 -9.69 -5.90 3.93
C ASP A 9 -8.32 -6.58 3.80
N GLY A 10 -8.04 -7.59 4.62
CA GLY A 10 -6.72 -8.21 4.67
C GLY A 10 -5.59 -7.32 5.21
N VAL A 11 -5.87 -6.06 5.63
CA VAL A 11 -4.89 -5.13 6.23
C VAL A 11 -5.30 -4.75 7.65
N ILE A 12 -6.39 -4.00 7.82
CA ILE A 12 -6.90 -3.56 9.11
C ILE A 12 -8.25 -4.20 9.47
N THR A 13 -8.88 -4.90 8.54
CA THR A 13 -9.99 -5.85 8.77
C THR A 13 -9.52 -7.26 8.39
N ILE A 14 -9.81 -8.24 9.22
CA ILE A 14 -9.34 -9.62 9.05
C ILE A 14 -10.45 -10.63 9.36
N PRO A 15 -10.41 -11.83 8.73
CA PRO A 15 -11.34 -12.89 9.04
C PRO A 15 -11.30 -13.30 10.52
N PRO A 16 -12.32 -13.94 11.04
CA PRO A 16 -13.69 -14.07 10.49
C PRO A 16 -14.56 -12.86 10.77
N LYS A 17 -14.01 -11.83 11.40
CA LYS A 17 -14.73 -10.65 11.86
C LYS A 17 -14.32 -9.44 11.01
N TRP A 18 -15.08 -9.18 9.98
CA TRP A 18 -14.91 -8.05 9.06
C TRP A 18 -15.28 -6.72 9.71
N TYR A 19 -14.51 -6.32 10.72
CA TYR A 19 -14.57 -4.98 11.30
C TYR A 19 -13.16 -4.39 11.45
N ILE A 20 -13.07 -3.10 11.46
CA ILE A 20 -11.79 -2.40 11.63
C ILE A 20 -11.19 -2.74 13.01
N ASN A 21 -10.03 -3.37 12.98
CA ASN A 21 -9.37 -3.91 14.18
C ASN A 21 -8.40 -2.87 14.77
N ALA A 22 -8.70 -2.43 16.00
CA ALA A 22 -7.89 -1.46 16.72
C ALA A 22 -6.41 -1.89 16.86
N ASN A 23 -6.16 -3.20 17.01
CA ASN A 23 -4.80 -3.72 17.10
C ASN A 23 -4.03 -3.64 15.78
N LYS A 24 -4.72 -3.50 14.65
CA LYS A 24 -4.09 -3.28 13.35
C LYS A 24 -3.86 -1.80 13.09
N ILE A 25 -4.81 -0.94 13.46
CA ILE A 25 -4.66 0.52 13.35
C ILE A 25 -3.43 1.03 14.12
N LYS A 26 -3.04 0.40 15.22
CA LYS A 26 -1.84 0.80 15.97
C LYS A 26 -0.56 0.80 15.12
N TRP A 27 -0.50 -0.11 14.13
CA TRP A 27 0.64 -0.19 13.23
C TRP A 27 0.62 0.91 12.18
N ILE A 28 -0.57 1.26 11.67
CA ILE A 28 -0.74 2.44 10.80
C ILE A 28 -0.36 3.71 11.56
N LYS A 29 -0.80 3.80 12.83
CA LYS A 29 -0.43 4.92 13.69
C LYS A 29 1.09 5.03 13.87
N LYS A 30 1.77 3.90 14.12
CA LYS A 30 3.24 3.87 14.23
C LYS A 30 3.91 4.40 12.97
N ILE A 31 3.43 4.00 11.78
CA ILE A 31 3.97 4.49 10.51
C ILE A 31 3.82 6.01 10.42
N ILE A 32 2.65 6.55 10.73
CA ILE A 32 2.40 7.99 10.66
C ILE A 32 3.25 8.74 11.68
N ASP A 33 3.32 8.27 12.92
CA ASP A 33 4.11 8.90 13.99
C ASP A 33 5.61 9.01 13.62
N GLU A 34 6.14 8.04 12.84
CA GLU A 34 7.56 8.00 12.45
C GLU A 34 7.86 8.65 11.09
N THR A 35 6.85 8.95 10.28
CA THR A 35 7.07 9.39 8.89
C THR A 35 6.34 10.67 8.50
N ASP A 36 5.36 11.11 9.30
CA ASP A 36 4.41 12.20 9.00
C ASP A 36 3.63 11.98 7.68
N ALA A 37 3.44 10.72 7.28
CA ALA A 37 2.70 10.39 6.07
C ALA A 37 1.20 10.60 6.24
N LYS A 38 0.50 10.91 5.14
CA LYS A 38 -0.96 11.06 5.08
C LYS A 38 -1.60 9.79 4.54
N ILE A 39 -2.80 9.47 5.01
CA ILE A 39 -3.55 8.30 4.53
C ILE A 39 -4.39 8.66 3.31
N VAL A 40 -4.21 7.94 2.22
CA VAL A 40 -5.12 7.92 1.07
C VAL A 40 -5.77 6.54 1.04
N VAL A 41 -7.09 6.50 1.18
CA VAL A 41 -7.82 5.23 1.17
C VAL A 41 -7.86 4.66 -0.24
N SER A 42 -7.31 3.46 -0.41
CA SER A 42 -7.27 2.70 -1.65
C SER A 42 -7.92 1.34 -1.45
N SER A 43 -9.18 1.34 -1.01
CA SER A 43 -9.92 0.16 -0.56
C SER A 43 -11.29 0.07 -1.24
N SER A 44 -11.85 -1.12 -1.31
CA SER A 44 -13.25 -1.35 -1.68
C SER A 44 -14.24 -0.64 -0.74
N TRP A 45 -13.79 -0.18 0.41
CA TRP A 45 -14.61 0.58 1.36
C TRP A 45 -14.72 2.07 1.01
N ARG A 46 -13.90 2.58 0.09
CA ARG A 46 -13.95 4.01 -0.30
C ARG A 46 -15.26 4.35 -1.00
N ARG A 47 -15.66 5.60 -0.90
CA ARG A 47 -16.77 6.21 -1.62
C ARG A 47 -16.22 7.27 -2.56
N GLU A 48 -17.08 8.06 -3.19
CA GLU A 48 -16.68 9.09 -4.15
C GLU A 48 -15.77 10.16 -3.56
N ASN A 49 -15.84 10.36 -2.25
CA ASN A 49 -15.02 11.34 -1.54
C ASN A 49 -14.74 10.92 -0.10
N VAL A 50 -13.84 11.64 0.55
CA VAL A 50 -13.40 11.40 1.94
C VAL A 50 -14.58 11.42 2.91
N LYS A 51 -15.47 12.41 2.81
CA LYS A 51 -16.61 12.57 3.73
C LYS A 51 -17.55 11.37 3.69
N GLU A 52 -17.87 10.92 2.49
CA GLU A 52 -18.75 9.76 2.31
C GLU A 52 -18.06 8.47 2.77
N THR A 53 -16.77 8.32 2.49
CA THR A 53 -15.96 7.19 2.96
C THR A 53 -15.97 7.13 4.49
N ILE A 54 -15.69 8.23 5.18
CA ILE A 54 -15.72 8.31 6.65
C ILE A 54 -17.11 7.99 7.19
N ASN A 55 -18.16 8.54 6.60
CA ASN A 55 -19.54 8.26 7.04
C ASN A 55 -19.90 6.77 6.91
N ASP A 56 -19.47 6.12 5.83
CA ASP A 56 -19.71 4.69 5.63
C ASP A 56 -18.89 3.85 6.62
N MET A 57 -17.62 4.19 6.87
CA MET A 57 -16.77 3.55 7.87
C MET A 57 -17.39 3.62 9.27
N ILE A 58 -17.82 4.81 9.69
CA ILE A 58 -18.50 5.01 11.00
C ILE A 58 -19.81 4.24 11.04
N GLY A 59 -20.58 4.26 9.95
CA GLY A 59 -21.84 3.53 9.83
C GLY A 59 -21.68 2.03 10.00
N LYS A 60 -20.70 1.43 9.34
CA LYS A 60 -20.37 0.00 9.44
C LYS A 60 -19.84 -0.39 10.83
N THR A 61 -19.22 0.54 11.54
CA THR A 61 -18.59 0.29 12.83
C THR A 61 -19.48 0.65 14.03
N LYS A 62 -20.74 1.05 13.83
CA LYS A 62 -21.72 1.30 14.92
C LYS A 62 -21.82 0.18 15.97
N ARG A 63 -21.33 -1.01 15.64
CA ARG A 63 -21.22 -2.15 16.57
C ARG A 63 -20.02 -2.06 17.54
N CYS A 64 -19.13 -1.08 17.38
CA CYS A 64 -17.96 -0.85 18.24
C CYS A 64 -17.85 0.63 18.66
N PRO A 65 -18.83 1.17 19.43
CA PRO A 65 -18.93 2.62 19.69
C PRO A 65 -17.84 3.22 20.58
N ARG A 66 -16.84 2.44 21.03
CA ARG A 66 -15.74 2.88 21.91
C ARG A 66 -14.35 2.72 21.29
N ASN A 67 -14.26 2.48 20.01
CA ASN A 67 -12.96 2.31 19.35
C ASN A 67 -12.31 3.66 19.08
N LYS A 68 -11.56 4.19 20.06
CA LYS A 68 -10.80 5.43 19.92
C LYS A 68 -9.83 5.39 18.72
N MET A 69 -9.32 4.21 18.38
CA MET A 69 -8.42 4.05 17.25
C MET A 69 -9.12 4.23 15.91
N LEU A 70 -10.41 3.89 15.81
CA LEU A 70 -11.19 4.18 14.62
C LEU A 70 -11.34 5.69 14.40
N TYR A 71 -11.71 6.43 15.45
CA TYR A 71 -11.83 7.89 15.33
C TYR A 71 -10.49 8.52 14.96
N TRP A 72 -9.42 8.05 15.59
CA TRP A 72 -8.07 8.48 15.20
C TRP A 72 -7.79 8.19 13.71
N LEU A 73 -8.15 7.00 13.21
CA LEU A 73 -7.95 6.63 11.80
C LEU A 73 -8.69 7.59 10.86
N VAL A 74 -10.00 7.81 11.11
CA VAL A 74 -10.82 8.67 10.26
C VAL A 74 -10.36 10.13 10.27
N ASP A 75 -9.85 10.62 11.43
CA ASP A 75 -9.30 11.96 11.55
C ASP A 75 -7.97 12.14 10.76
N ASN A 76 -7.30 11.05 10.39
CA ASN A 76 -6.05 11.04 9.65
C ASN A 76 -6.21 10.67 8.16
N ILE A 77 -7.42 10.43 7.67
CA ILE A 77 -7.67 10.24 6.25
C ILE A 77 -7.55 11.59 5.53
N TYR A 78 -6.60 11.65 4.60
CA TYR A 78 -6.35 12.81 3.76
C TYR A 78 -7.20 12.80 2.50
N ASP A 79 -7.24 11.65 1.80
CA ASP A 79 -7.95 11.52 0.52
C ASP A 79 -8.35 10.07 0.24
N VAL A 80 -8.97 9.85 -0.92
CA VAL A 80 -9.37 8.53 -1.45
C VAL A 80 -8.98 8.42 -2.92
N THR A 81 -8.58 7.23 -3.39
CA THR A 81 -8.39 7.00 -4.83
C THR A 81 -9.75 6.92 -5.54
N SER A 82 -9.79 7.25 -6.83
CA SER A 82 -10.98 7.01 -7.63
C SER A 82 -11.18 5.50 -7.90
N TRP A 83 -12.41 5.11 -8.27
CA TRP A 83 -12.73 3.75 -8.72
C TRP A 83 -12.25 3.45 -10.15
N PHE A 84 -11.83 4.48 -10.87
CA PHE A 84 -11.44 4.37 -12.27
C PHE A 84 -10.03 4.91 -12.45
N SER A 85 -9.20 4.10 -13.08
CA SER A 85 -7.90 4.55 -13.56
C SER A 85 -8.07 5.39 -14.84
N ASP A 86 -7.11 6.26 -15.12
CA ASP A 86 -7.02 6.92 -16.43
C ASP A 86 -6.89 5.88 -17.55
N LYS A 87 -7.32 6.22 -18.77
CA LYS A 87 -7.32 5.30 -19.92
C LYS A 87 -5.98 4.61 -20.15
N LYS A 88 -4.87 5.28 -19.87
CA LYS A 88 -3.50 4.74 -20.00
C LYS A 88 -3.21 3.59 -19.01
N TYR A 89 -3.98 3.49 -17.92
CA TYR A 89 -3.86 2.43 -16.91
C TYR A 89 -5.07 1.50 -16.90
N ASN A 90 -5.90 1.52 -17.94
CA ASN A 90 -7.11 0.71 -18.00
C ASN A 90 -6.76 -0.78 -17.92
N GLY A 91 -7.45 -1.50 -17.04
CA GLY A 91 -7.23 -2.94 -16.80
C GLY A 91 -6.07 -3.29 -15.89
N THR A 92 -5.45 -2.32 -15.21
CA THR A 92 -4.32 -2.55 -14.30
C THR A 92 -4.71 -2.58 -12.81
N GLY A 93 -5.99 -2.73 -12.50
CA GLY A 93 -6.49 -2.89 -11.14
C GLY A 93 -6.16 -1.72 -10.21
N ARG A 94 -5.88 -2.05 -8.97
CA ARG A 94 -5.56 -1.11 -7.89
C ARG A 94 -4.35 -0.23 -8.21
N GLY A 95 -3.32 -0.81 -8.79
CA GLY A 95 -2.11 -0.07 -9.16
C GLY A 95 -2.40 1.08 -10.12
N GLY A 96 -3.31 0.89 -11.10
CA GLY A 96 -3.72 1.96 -12.03
C GLY A 96 -4.52 3.08 -11.35
N GLU A 97 -5.36 2.75 -10.39
CA GLU A 97 -6.12 3.73 -9.60
C GLU A 97 -5.17 4.60 -8.75
N ILE A 98 -4.20 3.98 -8.10
CA ILE A 98 -3.16 4.66 -7.31
C ILE A 98 -2.31 5.56 -8.21
N GLN A 99 -1.87 5.06 -9.38
CA GLN A 99 -1.06 5.86 -10.30
C GLN A 99 -1.84 7.06 -10.85
N THR A 100 -3.12 6.86 -11.14
CA THR A 100 -4.01 7.96 -11.57
C THR A 100 -4.12 9.05 -10.50
N TRP A 101 -4.14 8.67 -9.24
CA TRP A 101 -4.13 9.61 -8.12
C TRP A 101 -2.77 10.31 -8.01
N LEU A 102 -1.66 9.58 -8.05
CA LEU A 102 -0.29 10.13 -8.00
C LEU A 102 -0.02 11.14 -9.12
N ASP A 103 -0.48 10.88 -10.34
CA ASP A 103 -0.30 11.77 -11.48
C ASP A 103 -0.97 13.16 -11.28
N LYS A 104 -1.96 13.23 -10.40
CA LYS A 104 -2.66 14.47 -10.05
C LYS A 104 -2.08 15.17 -8.81
N HIS A 105 -1.12 14.53 -8.13
CA HIS A 105 -0.54 14.98 -6.87
C HIS A 105 0.99 15.07 -6.94
N PRO A 106 1.54 16.00 -7.75
CA PRO A 106 2.99 16.15 -7.92
C PRO A 106 3.71 16.59 -6.63
N GLU A 107 2.98 17.03 -5.62
CA GLU A 107 3.51 17.35 -4.29
C GLU A 107 3.89 16.10 -3.46
N VAL A 108 3.56 14.90 -3.92
CA VAL A 108 3.95 13.65 -3.26
C VAL A 108 5.38 13.29 -3.66
N ASP A 109 6.28 13.29 -2.70
CA ASP A 109 7.69 12.99 -2.89
C ASP A 109 8.07 11.54 -2.57
N ASN A 110 7.22 10.85 -1.79
CA ASN A 110 7.34 9.42 -1.54
C ASN A 110 6.02 8.82 -1.06
N TYR A 111 5.84 7.52 -1.30
CA TYR A 111 4.62 6.82 -0.88
C TYR A 111 4.91 5.36 -0.53
N VAL A 112 3.95 4.73 0.15
CA VAL A 112 3.89 3.28 0.36
C VAL A 112 2.48 2.79 0.09
N ILE A 113 2.35 1.59 -0.48
CA ILE A 113 1.09 0.90 -0.68
C ILE A 113 1.04 -0.25 0.33
N ILE A 114 -0.05 -0.35 1.09
CA ILE A 114 -0.28 -1.43 2.05
C ILE A 114 -1.59 -2.11 1.67
N ASP A 115 -1.49 -3.33 1.14
CA ASP A 115 -2.60 -4.08 0.56
C ASP A 115 -2.27 -5.59 0.66
N ASP A 116 -3.25 -6.47 0.71
CA ASP A 116 -3.04 -7.92 0.66
C ASP A 116 -3.05 -8.45 -0.77
N ASP A 117 -3.71 -7.75 -1.70
CA ASP A 117 -3.71 -8.06 -3.12
C ASP A 117 -2.47 -7.54 -3.84
N GLY A 118 -2.03 -8.29 -4.88
CA GLY A 118 -0.79 -8.02 -5.61
C GLY A 118 -0.98 -7.31 -6.96
N ASP A 119 -2.13 -6.70 -7.25
CA ASP A 119 -2.47 -6.08 -8.55
C ASP A 119 -1.88 -4.67 -8.74
N MET A 120 -0.63 -4.51 -8.32
CA MET A 120 0.13 -3.27 -8.43
C MET A 120 0.89 -3.19 -9.75
N LEU A 121 1.18 -1.97 -10.22
CA LEU A 121 2.05 -1.76 -11.38
C LEU A 121 3.50 -2.14 -11.05
N ASP A 122 4.26 -2.58 -12.05
CA ASP A 122 5.68 -2.93 -11.89
C ASP A 122 6.49 -1.77 -11.27
N SER A 123 6.20 -0.52 -11.67
CA SER A 123 6.82 0.67 -11.10
C SER A 123 6.51 0.92 -9.63
N GLN A 124 5.47 0.29 -9.08
CA GLN A 124 5.03 0.46 -7.69
C GLN A 124 5.57 -0.63 -6.76
N LEU A 125 6.21 -1.66 -7.28
CA LEU A 125 6.64 -2.82 -6.50
C LEU A 125 7.59 -2.47 -5.35
N TYR A 126 8.43 -1.44 -5.50
CA TYR A 126 9.32 -0.95 -4.43
C TYR A 126 8.60 -0.21 -3.32
N HIS A 127 7.43 0.29 -3.60
CA HIS A 127 6.56 0.99 -2.66
C HIS A 127 5.51 0.09 -2.04
N PHE A 128 5.45 -1.18 -2.46
CA PHE A 128 4.42 -2.11 -2.06
C PHE A 128 4.84 -2.96 -0.85
N VAL A 129 4.04 -2.92 0.19
CA VAL A 129 4.14 -3.75 1.39
C VAL A 129 2.90 -4.63 1.45
N GLN A 130 3.05 -5.86 0.96
CA GLN A 130 1.97 -6.83 0.97
C GLN A 130 1.75 -7.38 2.36
N THR A 131 0.50 -7.43 2.80
CA THR A 131 0.07 -8.08 4.04
C THR A 131 -0.41 -9.51 3.77
N ASN A 132 -0.53 -10.30 4.83
CA ASN A 132 -1.23 -11.58 4.75
C ASN A 132 -2.71 -11.34 5.04
N TYR A 133 -3.59 -11.84 4.18
CA TYR A 133 -5.03 -11.69 4.29
C TYR A 133 -5.61 -12.11 5.66
N GLU A 134 -5.11 -13.19 6.25
CA GLU A 134 -5.61 -13.70 7.53
C GLU A 134 -5.06 -12.93 8.73
N ASP A 135 -3.81 -12.48 8.62
CA ASP A 135 -3.11 -11.81 9.71
C ASP A 135 -3.25 -10.29 9.65
N GLY A 136 -3.43 -9.71 8.46
CA GLY A 136 -3.39 -8.27 8.24
C GLY A 136 -2.03 -7.66 8.57
N ILE A 137 -1.96 -6.33 8.69
CA ILE A 137 -0.71 -5.64 9.01
C ILE A 137 -0.17 -6.05 10.39
N THR A 138 1.13 -6.32 10.43
CA THR A 138 1.89 -6.62 11.66
C THR A 138 3.00 -5.58 11.87
N GLU A 139 3.79 -5.76 12.91
CA GLU A 139 4.97 -4.90 13.16
C GLU A 139 5.99 -4.99 12.02
N THR A 140 6.13 -6.15 11.42
CA THR A 140 7.07 -6.37 10.30
C THR A 140 6.72 -5.50 9.10
N GLU A 141 5.45 -5.52 8.68
CA GLU A 141 4.97 -4.69 7.57
C GLU A 141 5.05 -3.20 7.91
N ALA A 142 4.73 -2.82 9.15
CA ALA A 142 4.87 -1.44 9.60
C ALA A 142 6.32 -0.93 9.52
N ILE A 143 7.29 -1.72 9.98
CA ILE A 143 8.71 -1.39 9.88
C ILE A 143 9.15 -1.28 8.41
N ARG A 144 8.67 -2.17 7.54
CA ARG A 144 8.94 -2.09 6.09
C ARG A 144 8.38 -0.80 5.49
N ALA A 145 7.14 -0.45 5.81
CA ALA A 145 6.50 0.78 5.33
C ALA A 145 7.26 2.04 5.79
N ILE A 146 7.72 2.08 7.04
CA ILE A 146 8.54 3.17 7.57
C ILE A 146 9.85 3.29 6.78
N LYS A 147 10.54 2.19 6.51
CA LYS A 147 11.78 2.19 5.73
C LYS A 147 11.55 2.70 4.31
N VAL A 148 10.48 2.26 3.63
CA VAL A 148 10.10 2.75 2.30
C VAL A 148 9.89 4.26 2.33
N LEU A 149 9.05 4.75 3.25
CA LEU A 149 8.73 6.18 3.36
C LEU A 149 9.92 7.05 3.74
N ASN A 150 10.89 6.52 4.48
CA ASN A 150 12.11 7.23 4.86
C ASN A 150 13.28 7.00 3.88
N LYS A 151 13.03 6.36 2.74
CA LYS A 151 14.06 6.04 1.71
C LYS A 151 15.26 5.24 2.28
N GLN A 152 15.08 4.60 3.43
CA GLN A 152 16.15 3.82 4.09
C GLN A 152 16.39 2.47 3.40
N PHE A 153 15.49 2.08 2.51
CA PHE A 153 15.57 0.82 1.78
C PHE A 153 16.64 0.84 0.69
N PHE A 154 16.99 2.03 0.19
CA PHE A 154 17.90 2.20 -0.93
C PHE A 154 19.39 2.07 -0.56
N GLN A 155 19.74 2.16 0.72
CA GLN A 155 21.16 2.21 1.10
C GLN A 155 21.83 0.88 1.41
N ASN A 156 21.09 -0.21 1.75
CA ASN A 156 21.76 -1.43 2.26
C ASN A 156 21.18 -2.80 1.84
N SER A 157 20.16 -2.89 0.97
CA SER A 157 19.54 -4.21 0.72
C SER A 157 18.79 -4.39 -0.60
N MET A 158 19.13 -3.66 -1.66
CA MET A 158 18.42 -3.79 -2.95
C MET A 158 18.43 -5.24 -3.48
N ALA A 159 19.55 -5.93 -3.44
CA ALA A 159 19.66 -7.29 -3.98
C ALA A 159 18.86 -8.34 -3.17
N LEU A 160 19.01 -8.35 -1.84
CA LEU A 160 18.42 -9.40 -1.00
C LEU A 160 16.89 -9.32 -0.92
N ASN A 161 16.34 -8.10 -0.82
CA ASN A 161 14.88 -7.94 -0.79
C ASN A 161 14.23 -8.19 -2.15
N PHE A 162 14.96 -7.99 -3.20
CA PHE A 162 14.52 -8.23 -4.55
C PHE A 162 14.41 -9.73 -4.84
N GLU A 163 15.41 -10.54 -4.48
CA GLU A 163 15.38 -12.00 -4.62
C GLU A 163 14.26 -12.63 -3.79
N LEU A 164 14.10 -12.21 -2.52
CA LEU A 164 13.05 -12.71 -1.65
C LEU A 164 11.65 -12.37 -2.18
N ARG A 165 11.49 -11.19 -2.75
CA ARG A 165 10.21 -10.75 -3.33
C ARG A 165 9.92 -11.45 -4.65
N PHE A 166 10.92 -11.66 -5.48
CA PHE A 166 10.80 -12.42 -6.71
C PHE A 166 10.41 -13.87 -6.43
N GLU A 167 11.02 -14.52 -5.45
CA GLU A 167 10.65 -15.86 -4.98
C GLU A 167 9.23 -15.89 -4.41
N TYR A 168 8.81 -14.84 -3.70
CA TYR A 168 7.45 -14.72 -3.18
C TYR A 168 6.43 -14.57 -4.31
N LEU A 169 6.66 -13.67 -5.26
CA LEU A 169 5.78 -13.45 -6.42
C LEU A 169 5.70 -14.70 -7.30
N LYS A 170 6.79 -15.46 -7.46
CA LYS A 170 6.79 -16.78 -8.09
C LYS A 170 5.87 -17.76 -7.37
N LYS A 171 5.99 -17.86 -6.04
CA LYS A 171 5.17 -18.75 -5.21
C LYS A 171 3.68 -18.41 -5.26
N CYS A 172 3.35 -17.13 -5.33
CA CYS A 172 1.96 -16.66 -5.39
C CYS A 172 1.34 -16.71 -6.79
N HIS A 173 2.07 -17.18 -7.82
CA HIS A 173 1.65 -17.15 -9.25
C HIS A 173 1.23 -15.75 -9.73
N CYS A 174 1.69 -14.70 -9.04
CA CYS A 174 1.35 -13.32 -9.32
C CYS A 174 2.23 -12.69 -10.41
N LEU A 175 3.23 -13.41 -10.91
CA LEU A 175 4.02 -12.97 -12.07
C LEU A 175 3.25 -13.30 -13.34
N PRO A 176 2.97 -12.32 -14.22
CA PRO A 176 2.47 -12.62 -15.55
C PRO A 176 3.44 -13.57 -16.23
N GLY A 177 2.95 -14.65 -16.86
CA GLY A 177 3.74 -15.71 -17.47
C GLY A 177 4.72 -15.31 -18.59
N LYS A 178 5.02 -14.02 -18.72
CA LYS A 178 6.06 -13.44 -19.58
C LYS A 178 7.40 -13.16 -18.87
N TYR A 179 7.48 -13.36 -17.56
CA TYR A 179 8.69 -13.08 -16.78
C TYR A 179 9.49 -14.35 -16.42
N ASP A 180 9.35 -15.42 -17.20
CA ASP A 180 10.26 -16.57 -17.13
C ASP A 180 11.68 -16.22 -17.59
N ASP A 181 11.92 -14.98 -18.01
CA ASP A 181 13.23 -14.50 -18.46
C ASP A 181 13.94 -13.77 -17.31
N ILE A 182 14.59 -14.57 -16.45
CA ILE A 182 15.45 -14.10 -15.35
C ILE A 182 16.48 -13.06 -15.87
N GLN A 183 16.88 -13.17 -17.13
CA GLN A 183 17.87 -12.27 -17.72
C GLN A 183 17.30 -10.85 -17.91
N LYS A 184 16.10 -10.71 -18.47
CA LYS A 184 15.43 -9.39 -18.61
C LYS A 184 15.20 -8.71 -17.28
N TYR A 185 14.88 -9.51 -16.26
CA TYR A 185 14.70 -9.01 -14.91
C TYR A 185 16.02 -8.52 -14.29
N ASN A 186 17.11 -9.27 -14.46
CA ASN A 186 18.44 -8.88 -14.03
C ASN A 186 18.95 -7.63 -14.78
N ASP A 187 18.61 -7.50 -16.05
CA ASP A 187 18.96 -6.33 -16.85
C ASP A 187 18.19 -5.08 -16.42
N LEU A 188 16.91 -5.21 -16.06
CA LEU A 188 16.12 -4.15 -15.46
C LEU A 188 16.72 -3.67 -14.14
N CYS A 189 17.20 -4.59 -13.30
CA CYS A 189 17.86 -4.28 -12.03
C CYS A 189 19.18 -3.53 -12.22
N LYS A 190 19.99 -3.92 -13.22
CA LYS A 190 21.23 -3.23 -13.56
C LYS A 190 20.97 -1.81 -14.05
N ASP A 191 19.95 -1.64 -14.89
CA ASP A 191 19.57 -0.33 -15.42
C ASP A 191 19.05 0.62 -14.32
N MET A 192 18.38 0.06 -13.32
CA MET A 192 17.92 0.83 -12.16
C MET A 192 19.08 1.21 -11.23
N ASN A 193 20.03 0.32 -10.98
CA ASN A 193 21.24 0.65 -10.19
C ASN A 193 22.02 1.80 -10.82
N ASN A 194 22.18 1.79 -12.16
CA ASN A 194 22.91 2.82 -12.87
C ASN A 194 22.23 4.21 -12.87
N ARG A 195 20.93 4.30 -12.61
CA ARG A 195 20.19 5.58 -12.52
C ARG A 195 20.28 6.27 -11.16
N TYR A 196 20.85 5.62 -10.16
CA TYR A 196 20.93 6.13 -8.79
C TYR A 196 22.37 6.26 -8.29
N GLU A 197 23.38 6.07 -9.15
CA GLU A 197 24.79 6.31 -8.84
C GLU A 197 25.29 7.71 -9.30
N ASP A 198 24.42 8.52 -9.91
CA ASP A 198 24.62 9.94 -10.23
C ASP A 198 23.74 10.80 -9.24
#